data_1c261c3413696fe769975ea8e8aa31f6
#
_entry.id   1c261c3413696fe769975ea8e8aa31f6
#
_cell.length_a   1.000
_cell.length_b   1.000
_cell.length_c   1.000
_cell.angle_alpha   90.00
_cell.angle_beta   90.00
_cell.angle_gamma   90.00
#
_symmetry.space_group_name_H-M   'P 1'
#
loop_
_entity.id
_entity.type
_entity.pdbx_description
1 polymer ?
#
loop_
_entity_poly.entity_id
_entity_poly.type
_entity_poly.pdbx_seq_one_letter_code
_entity_poly.pdbx_strand_id
1 'polypeptide(L)'
;QIKSSKFVGDSKGHVKELHAVRVNQFYDETGERQFEEIRGTDLVFPCDLALIAIGFTGVDKGLPAMFDVENDSRGNIGTGRKNYRTSKPNIFAAGDARRGQSLVVWAIAEGREAAREIDEYLMGKSSQLKARDTSLLQIGLPGMTK
;
A
#
# COMPACT_ATOMS: atom_id res chain seq x y z
N GLN A 1 -19.85 -9.63 -4.55
CA GLN A 1 -18.47 -9.46 -5.07
C GLN A 1 -17.99 -10.77 -5.71
N ILE A 2 -16.85 -10.74 -6.41
CA ILE A 2 -16.29 -11.88 -7.11
C ILE A 2 -14.80 -11.98 -6.73
N LYS A 3 -14.36 -13.21 -6.45
CA LYS A 3 -12.95 -13.56 -6.20
C LYS A 3 -12.48 -14.47 -7.32
N SER A 4 -11.38 -14.11 -7.98
CA SER A 4 -10.71 -14.96 -8.97
C SER A 4 -10.07 -16.17 -8.27
N SER A 5 -10.26 -17.37 -8.82
CA SER A 5 -9.71 -18.61 -8.25
C SER A 5 -8.55 -19.17 -9.06
N LYS A 6 -8.66 -19.21 -10.39
CA LYS A 6 -7.58 -19.69 -11.27
C LYS A 6 -7.75 -19.19 -12.70
N PHE A 7 -6.65 -19.21 -13.45
CA PHE A 7 -6.65 -19.14 -14.91
C PHE A 7 -6.48 -20.53 -15.51
N VAL A 8 -7.19 -20.80 -16.59
CA VAL A 8 -7.04 -22.02 -17.38
C VAL A 8 -6.51 -21.63 -18.76
N GLY A 9 -5.51 -22.34 -19.23
CA GLY A 9 -4.86 -22.12 -20.52
C GLY A 9 -4.99 -23.29 -21.46
N ASP A 10 -4.64 -23.09 -22.73
CA ASP A 10 -4.49 -24.13 -23.73
C ASP A 10 -3.10 -24.80 -23.64
N SER A 11 -2.87 -25.81 -24.48
CA SER A 11 -1.60 -26.53 -24.56
C SER A 11 -0.42 -25.67 -25.04
N LYS A 12 -0.68 -24.47 -25.54
CA LYS A 12 0.33 -23.50 -26.01
C LYS A 12 0.64 -22.43 -24.96
N GLY A 13 -0.02 -22.49 -23.79
CA GLY A 13 0.16 -21.52 -22.70
C GLY A 13 -0.64 -20.23 -22.84
N HIS A 14 -1.60 -20.14 -23.78
CA HIS A 14 -2.49 -18.98 -23.89
C HIS A 14 -3.68 -19.14 -22.94
N VAL A 15 -4.02 -18.10 -22.19
CA VAL A 15 -5.19 -18.07 -21.31
C VAL A 15 -6.46 -18.27 -22.16
N LYS A 16 -7.38 -19.08 -21.64
CA LYS A 16 -8.69 -19.33 -22.26
C LYS A 16 -9.85 -19.05 -21.32
N GLU A 17 -9.65 -19.20 -20.03
CA GLU A 17 -10.70 -18.98 -19.05
C GLU A 17 -10.16 -18.36 -17.77
N LEU A 18 -10.96 -17.48 -17.17
CA LEU A 18 -10.84 -17.06 -15.77
C LEU A 18 -11.95 -17.74 -14.97
N HIS A 19 -11.59 -18.54 -14.01
CA HIS A 19 -12.51 -19.11 -13.02
C HIS A 19 -12.61 -18.20 -11.80
N ALA A 20 -13.79 -18.01 -11.28
CA ALA A 20 -14.06 -17.17 -10.13
C ALA A 20 -15.22 -17.74 -9.29
N VAL A 21 -15.42 -17.20 -8.12
CA VAL A 21 -16.52 -17.55 -7.21
C VAL A 21 -17.11 -16.26 -6.63
N ARG A 22 -18.41 -16.26 -6.33
CA ARG A 22 -19.02 -15.16 -5.60
C ARG A 22 -18.59 -15.18 -4.14
N VAL A 23 -18.41 -13.99 -3.57
CA VAL A 23 -18.02 -13.83 -2.16
C VAL A 23 -18.93 -12.83 -1.46
N ASN A 24 -19.24 -13.11 -0.20
CA ASN A 24 -19.77 -12.15 0.76
C ASN A 24 -18.59 -11.43 1.43
N GLN A 25 -18.73 -10.13 1.59
CA GLN A 25 -17.81 -9.33 2.38
C GLN A 25 -18.41 -9.08 3.76
N PHE A 26 -17.63 -9.28 4.80
CA PHE A 26 -17.97 -8.90 6.16
C PHE A 26 -16.76 -8.32 6.89
N TYR A 27 -16.97 -7.74 8.06
CA TYR A 27 -15.89 -7.28 8.93
C TYR A 27 -15.85 -8.19 10.14
N ASP A 28 -14.66 -8.66 10.50
CA ASP A 28 -14.46 -9.47 11.70
C ASP A 28 -14.49 -8.61 12.99
N GLU A 29 -14.31 -9.25 14.13
CA GLU A 29 -14.33 -8.60 15.46
C GLU A 29 -13.22 -7.55 15.64
N THR A 30 -12.15 -7.63 14.84
CA THR A 30 -11.06 -6.65 14.83
C THR A 30 -11.31 -5.47 13.90
N GLY A 31 -12.41 -5.51 13.12
CA GLY A 31 -12.75 -4.53 12.09
C GLY A 31 -11.98 -4.74 10.79
N GLU A 32 -11.33 -5.89 10.61
CA GLU A 32 -10.68 -6.25 9.36
C GLU A 32 -11.69 -6.82 8.36
N ARG A 33 -11.49 -6.45 7.08
CA ARG A 33 -12.36 -6.88 5.99
C ARG A 33 -12.04 -8.32 5.59
N GLN A 34 -13.04 -9.20 5.70
CA GLN A 34 -12.99 -10.61 5.36
C GLN A 34 -13.88 -10.94 4.17
N PHE A 35 -13.59 -12.07 3.50
CA PHE A 35 -14.36 -12.57 2.37
C PHE A 35 -14.66 -14.05 2.56
N GLU A 36 -15.94 -14.41 2.45
CA GLU A 36 -16.41 -15.79 2.50
C GLU A 36 -16.94 -16.21 1.12
N GLU A 37 -16.47 -17.34 0.62
CA GLU A 37 -16.92 -17.90 -0.65
C GLU A 37 -18.33 -18.48 -0.55
N ILE A 38 -19.19 -18.09 -1.49
CA ILE A 38 -20.55 -18.62 -1.57
C ILE A 38 -20.50 -19.92 -2.37
N ARG A 39 -20.72 -21.06 -1.72
CA ARG A 39 -20.68 -22.38 -2.33
C ARG A 39 -21.66 -22.49 -3.51
N GLY A 40 -21.26 -23.19 -4.58
CA GLY A 40 -22.09 -23.42 -5.75
C GLY A 40 -22.30 -22.18 -6.65
N THR A 41 -21.47 -21.16 -6.50
CA THR A 41 -21.53 -19.94 -7.32
C THR A 41 -20.33 -19.79 -8.24
N ASP A 42 -19.77 -20.91 -8.67
CA ASP A 42 -18.65 -20.93 -9.60
C ASP A 42 -19.02 -20.23 -10.90
N LEU A 43 -18.10 -19.39 -11.37
CA LEU A 43 -18.23 -18.61 -12.59
C LEU A 43 -17.05 -18.90 -13.50
N VAL A 44 -17.31 -19.06 -14.78
CA VAL A 44 -16.27 -19.21 -15.80
C VAL A 44 -16.42 -18.09 -16.82
N PHE A 45 -15.36 -17.31 -17.00
CA PHE A 45 -15.29 -16.23 -17.99
C PHE A 45 -14.32 -16.65 -19.09
N PRO A 46 -14.80 -16.89 -20.34
CA PRO A 46 -13.92 -17.06 -21.49
C PRO A 46 -13.10 -15.78 -21.69
N CYS A 47 -11.79 -15.91 -21.89
CA CYS A 47 -10.92 -14.77 -22.13
C CYS A 47 -9.67 -15.17 -22.92
N ASP A 48 -9.24 -14.31 -23.81
CA ASP A 48 -7.99 -14.47 -24.58
C ASP A 48 -6.83 -13.62 -24.01
N LEU A 49 -7.17 -12.72 -23.08
CA LEU A 49 -6.19 -11.87 -22.36
C LEU A 49 -6.70 -11.60 -20.94
N ALA A 50 -5.82 -11.75 -19.96
CA ALA A 50 -6.09 -11.36 -18.59
C ALA A 50 -5.05 -10.35 -18.10
N LEU A 51 -5.50 -9.20 -17.61
CA LEU A 51 -4.64 -8.16 -17.06
C LEU A 51 -4.75 -8.17 -15.53
N ILE A 52 -3.63 -8.44 -14.87
CA ILE A 52 -3.55 -8.41 -13.40
C ILE A 52 -3.28 -6.98 -12.96
N ALA A 53 -4.25 -6.36 -12.29
CA ALA A 53 -4.19 -4.98 -11.83
C ALA A 53 -4.47 -4.88 -10.32
N ILE A 54 -3.81 -5.74 -9.53
CA ILE A 54 -4.04 -5.89 -8.08
C ILE A 54 -3.20 -4.93 -7.22
N GLY A 55 -2.47 -4.01 -7.85
CA GLY A 55 -1.59 -3.04 -7.17
C GLY A 55 -0.23 -3.61 -6.82
N PHE A 56 0.40 -3.01 -5.82
CA PHE A 56 1.73 -3.38 -5.35
C PHE A 56 1.66 -4.11 -4.02
N THR A 57 2.62 -4.98 -3.75
CA THR A 57 2.71 -5.77 -2.51
C THR A 57 3.66 -5.15 -1.47
N GLY A 58 4.21 -3.97 -1.75
CA GLY A 58 5.19 -3.29 -0.91
C GLY A 58 6.36 -2.76 -1.71
N VAL A 59 7.43 -2.35 -1.04
CA VAL A 59 8.68 -1.93 -1.65
C VAL A 59 9.44 -3.12 -2.24
N ASP A 60 10.25 -2.85 -3.27
CA ASP A 60 11.19 -3.85 -3.77
C ASP A 60 12.10 -4.34 -2.62
N LYS A 61 12.17 -5.67 -2.46
CA LYS A 61 12.86 -6.30 -1.33
C LYS A 61 14.36 -5.99 -1.27
N GLY A 62 14.97 -5.67 -2.41
CA GLY A 62 16.38 -5.28 -2.48
C GLY A 62 16.67 -3.93 -1.84
N LEU A 63 15.72 -3.00 -1.89
CA LEU A 63 15.92 -1.65 -1.39
C LEU A 63 16.12 -1.57 0.13
N PRO A 64 15.23 -2.13 0.98
CA PRO A 64 15.45 -2.16 2.43
C PRO A 64 16.73 -2.88 2.83
N ALA A 65 17.06 -3.99 2.18
CA ALA A 65 18.29 -4.75 2.45
C ALA A 65 19.56 -3.94 2.10
N MET A 66 19.55 -3.20 0.99
CA MET A 66 20.67 -2.36 0.57
C MET A 66 21.00 -1.27 1.60
N PHE A 67 19.99 -0.70 2.24
CA PHE A 67 20.13 0.36 3.24
C PHE A 67 20.12 -0.15 4.68
N ASP A 68 20.00 -1.46 4.89
CA ASP A 68 19.90 -2.11 6.20
C ASP A 68 18.81 -1.46 7.08
N VAL A 69 17.64 -1.20 6.49
CA VAL A 69 16.47 -0.65 7.17
C VAL A 69 15.40 -1.72 7.34
N GLU A 70 14.65 -1.62 8.45
CA GLU A 70 13.59 -2.55 8.78
C GLU A 70 12.31 -2.27 7.99
N ASN A 71 11.54 -3.33 7.72
CA ASN A 71 10.20 -3.23 7.15
C ASN A 71 9.14 -3.28 8.25
N ASP A 72 8.00 -2.66 7.98
CA ASP A 72 6.79 -2.85 8.79
C ASP A 72 6.13 -4.22 8.49
N SER A 73 5.08 -4.57 9.24
CA SER A 73 4.33 -5.81 9.08
C SER A 73 3.64 -5.96 7.72
N ARG A 74 3.54 -4.89 6.93
CA ARG A 74 2.94 -4.86 5.59
C ARG A 74 3.99 -4.88 4.47
N GLY A 75 5.29 -4.95 4.81
CA GLY A 75 6.37 -4.97 3.84
C GLY A 75 6.79 -3.59 3.33
N ASN A 76 6.36 -2.49 3.96
CA ASN A 76 6.84 -1.14 3.66
C ASN A 76 8.05 -0.80 4.53
N ILE A 77 8.79 0.25 4.18
CA ILE A 77 9.90 0.70 5.03
C ILE A 77 9.36 1.20 6.37
N GLY A 78 9.81 0.58 7.46
CA GLY A 78 9.41 0.92 8.82
C GLY A 78 9.92 2.31 9.23
N THR A 79 9.00 3.15 9.73
CA THR A 79 9.32 4.45 10.35
C THR A 79 8.49 4.61 11.62
N GLY A 80 8.85 5.55 12.46
CA GLY A 80 8.00 5.91 13.60
C GLY A 80 6.61 6.43 13.16
N ARG A 81 5.61 6.28 14.02
CA ARG A 81 4.22 6.67 13.71
C ARG A 81 4.06 8.15 13.31
N LYS A 82 4.88 9.02 13.88
CA LYS A 82 4.78 10.48 13.70
C LYS A 82 6.03 11.09 13.06
N ASN A 83 6.95 10.29 12.59
CA ASN A 83 8.18 10.74 11.95
C ASN A 83 8.46 9.94 10.68
N TYR A 84 9.44 10.38 9.93
CA TYR A 84 9.85 9.80 8.65
C TYR A 84 11.18 9.07 8.74
N ARG A 85 11.78 9.01 9.92
CA ARG A 85 13.06 8.34 10.19
C ARG A 85 12.86 6.83 10.27
N THR A 86 13.75 6.09 9.61
CA THR A 86 13.76 4.62 9.63
C THR A 86 14.47 4.09 10.87
N SER A 87 14.75 2.78 10.90
CA SER A 87 15.62 2.16 11.92
C SER A 87 17.06 2.71 11.89
N LYS A 88 17.47 3.38 10.80
CA LYS A 88 18.78 4.07 10.69
C LYS A 88 18.59 5.58 10.86
N PRO A 89 19.39 6.22 11.72
CA PRO A 89 19.17 7.62 12.11
C PRO A 89 19.33 8.65 10.98
N ASN A 90 20.05 8.30 9.92
CA ASN A 90 20.35 9.14 8.77
C ASN A 90 19.55 8.76 7.51
N ILE A 91 18.59 7.83 7.63
CA ILE A 91 17.76 7.38 6.52
C ILE A 91 16.30 7.67 6.84
N PHE A 92 15.62 8.27 5.86
CA PHE A 92 14.23 8.68 5.97
C PHE A 92 13.43 8.05 4.84
N ALA A 93 12.16 7.75 5.09
CA ALA A 93 11.24 7.21 4.09
C ALA A 93 9.91 7.98 4.12
N ALA A 94 9.34 8.20 2.94
CA ALA A 94 8.07 8.92 2.77
C ALA A 94 7.28 8.35 1.59
N GLY A 95 6.01 8.73 1.49
CA GLY A 95 5.12 8.30 0.42
C GLY A 95 4.84 6.80 0.43
N ASP A 96 4.69 6.22 -0.74
CA ASP A 96 4.30 4.82 -0.90
C ASP A 96 5.32 3.83 -0.28
N ALA A 97 6.60 4.18 -0.28
CA ALA A 97 7.65 3.35 0.33
C ALA A 97 7.44 3.16 1.86
N ARG A 98 6.85 4.15 2.52
CA ARG A 98 6.57 4.15 3.97
C ARG A 98 5.12 3.78 4.28
N ARG A 99 4.19 4.38 3.58
CA ARG A 99 2.75 4.29 3.84
C ARG A 99 2.12 3.04 3.24
N GLY A 100 2.74 2.48 2.20
CA GLY A 100 2.11 1.62 1.22
C GLY A 100 1.43 2.45 0.13
N GLN A 101 1.01 1.79 -0.89
CA GLN A 101 0.37 2.39 -2.06
C GLN A 101 -0.79 3.31 -1.65
N SER A 102 -0.76 4.56 -2.12
CA SER A 102 -1.73 5.58 -1.75
C SER A 102 -1.87 6.66 -2.82
N LEU A 103 -2.63 7.72 -2.52
CA LEU A 103 -2.79 8.84 -3.44
C LEU A 103 -1.52 9.70 -3.52
N VAL A 104 -1.24 10.23 -4.71
CA VAL A 104 -0.08 11.11 -4.95
C VAL A 104 -0.03 12.33 -4.01
N VAL A 105 -1.18 12.84 -3.59
CA VAL A 105 -1.26 13.95 -2.62
C VAL A 105 -0.63 13.60 -1.28
N TRP A 106 -0.71 12.34 -0.86
CA TRP A 106 -0.05 11.85 0.34
C TRP A 106 1.45 11.76 0.15
N ALA A 107 1.91 11.27 -0.99
CA ALA A 107 3.34 11.20 -1.29
C ALA A 107 3.99 12.60 -1.28
N ILE A 108 3.33 13.60 -1.88
CA ILE A 108 3.77 15.00 -1.86
C ILE A 108 3.77 15.56 -0.42
N ALA A 109 2.70 15.34 0.33
CA ALA A 109 2.58 15.83 1.70
C ALA A 109 3.65 15.21 2.61
N GLU A 110 3.83 13.89 2.55
CA GLU A 110 4.85 13.19 3.33
C GLU A 110 6.27 13.58 2.92
N GLY A 111 6.54 13.75 1.63
CA GLY A 111 7.85 14.20 1.15
C GLY A 111 8.23 15.58 1.71
N ARG A 112 7.27 16.50 1.80
CA ARG A 112 7.50 17.84 2.41
C ARG A 112 7.77 17.76 3.91
N GLU A 113 7.04 16.94 4.64
CA GLU A 113 7.25 16.74 6.08
C GLU A 113 8.58 16.01 6.34
N ALA A 114 8.92 15.00 5.52
CA ALA A 114 10.22 14.34 5.59
C ALA A 114 11.38 15.31 5.36
N ALA A 115 11.25 16.21 4.37
CA ALA A 115 12.26 17.25 4.12
C ALA A 115 12.43 18.17 5.33
N ARG A 116 11.34 18.54 6.01
CA ARG A 116 11.38 19.33 7.23
C ARG A 116 12.10 18.59 8.36
N GLU A 117 11.82 17.30 8.54
CA GLU A 117 12.49 16.48 9.56
C GLU A 117 13.97 16.25 9.25
N ILE A 118 14.33 16.12 7.97
CA ILE A 118 15.72 16.03 7.54
C ILE A 118 16.46 17.35 7.84
N ASP A 119 15.84 18.50 7.56
CA ASP A 119 16.39 19.81 7.87
C ASP A 119 16.64 19.96 9.38
N GLU A 120 15.68 19.57 10.23
CA GLU A 120 15.85 19.56 11.68
C GLU A 120 16.99 18.64 12.12
N TYR A 121 17.10 17.45 11.52
CA TYR A 121 18.17 16.50 11.81
C TYR A 121 19.54 17.05 11.45
N LEU A 122 19.69 17.67 10.30
CA LEU A 122 20.96 18.21 9.81
C LEU A 122 21.39 19.50 10.55
N MET A 123 20.41 20.34 10.86
CA MET A 123 20.67 21.64 11.48
C MET A 123 20.72 21.61 13.01
N GLY A 124 20.25 20.53 13.64
CA GLY A 124 20.17 20.39 15.10
C GLY A 124 19.22 21.40 15.77
N LYS A 125 18.30 21.99 15.04
CA LYS A 125 17.31 22.97 15.51
C LYS A 125 16.02 22.89 14.70
N SER A 126 14.96 23.54 15.17
CA SER A 126 13.68 23.58 14.47
C SER A 126 13.81 24.10 13.05
N SER A 127 13.17 23.40 12.10
CA SER A 127 13.18 23.75 10.71
C SER A 127 12.45 25.08 10.43
N GLN A 128 12.99 25.85 9.50
CA GLN A 128 12.32 27.02 8.91
C GLN A 128 11.34 26.64 7.79
N LEU A 129 11.34 25.39 7.34
CA LEU A 129 10.41 24.90 6.33
C LEU A 129 8.98 24.88 6.89
N LYS A 130 8.03 25.33 6.09
CA LYS A 130 6.63 25.43 6.48
C LYS A 130 6.06 24.02 6.78
N ALA A 131 5.51 23.86 7.97
CA ALA A 131 4.81 22.63 8.34
C ALA A 131 3.57 22.39 7.45
N ARG A 132 3.17 21.13 7.33
CA ARG A 132 1.97 20.74 6.60
C ARG A 132 0.73 21.40 7.20
N ASP A 133 -0.07 22.03 6.36
CA ASP A 133 -1.42 22.42 6.73
C ASP A 133 -2.33 21.20 6.71
N THR A 134 -2.67 20.70 7.88
CA THR A 134 -3.55 19.52 8.03
C THR A 134 -5.01 19.84 7.77
N SER A 135 -5.41 21.11 7.74
CA SER A 135 -6.80 21.52 7.48
C SER A 135 -7.26 21.14 6.08
N LEU A 136 -6.35 21.17 5.10
CA LEU A 136 -6.63 20.80 3.71
C LEU A 136 -6.82 19.30 3.49
N LEU A 137 -6.39 18.45 4.43
CA LEU A 137 -6.48 16.99 4.35
C LEU A 137 -7.70 16.43 5.10
N GLN A 138 -8.43 17.28 5.77
CA GLN A 138 -9.73 16.95 6.40
C GLN A 138 -10.90 16.96 5.40
N ILE A 139 -10.63 17.17 4.11
CA ILE A 139 -11.61 16.91 3.05
C ILE A 139 -11.75 15.39 2.97
N GLY A 140 -12.49 14.85 3.96
CA GLY A 140 -12.69 13.43 4.16
C GLY A 140 -13.43 12.81 3.00
N LEU A 141 -12.76 11.93 2.27
CA LEU A 141 -13.48 10.83 1.65
C LEU A 141 -13.75 9.82 2.78
N PRO A 142 -15.02 9.41 3.00
CA PRO A 142 -15.37 8.42 4.03
C PRO A 142 -14.52 7.16 3.81
N GLY A 143 -13.77 6.72 4.83
CA GLY A 143 -12.92 5.54 4.78
C GLY A 143 -11.41 5.78 4.64
N MET A 144 -10.91 7.02 4.61
CA MET A 144 -9.48 7.35 4.50
C MET A 144 -8.84 7.85 5.81
N THR A 145 -9.51 7.69 6.92
CA THR A 145 -8.89 7.94 8.24
C THR A 145 -8.14 6.70 8.68
N LYS A 146 -6.83 6.68 8.48
CA LYS A 146 -5.89 5.89 9.28
C LYS A 146 -4.70 6.74 9.67
#